data_b5c26f67f6e7859439331b33479fa3e8
#
_entry.id   b5c26f67f6e7859439331b33479fa3e8
#
_cell.length_a   1.000
_cell.length_b   1.000
_cell.length_c   1.000
_cell.angle_alpha   90.00
_cell.angle_beta   90.00
_cell.angle_gamma   90.00
#
_symmetry.space_group_name_H-M   'P 1'
#
loop_
_entity.id
_entity.type
_entity.pdbx_description
1 polymer ?
#
loop_
_entity_poly.entity_id
_entity_poly.type
_entity_poly.pdbx_seq_one_letter_code
_entity_poly.pdbx_strand_id
1 'polypeptide(L)'
;MSYACLFRRATLAIALGLALPSAFAATVSPASESHDRFIVTYKTGTATHGNSAVVVQNAAAALTRGGIRLTATRAQSTPVTYQRKVGVGSDLVRTSRKLSATEANAFMQQLAADPTVQSVQPDVLMHKLDDAPITPNDPLYTYQWHFRAGDGTPELIGNDTSSYANLGGANVAKAWNLADGNGVTVAVLDTGITHHSDLDLTLADSGYDFISDAFVSGRADNTRVPGGWDLGDWTTDAIYTDPVNGCVDASQAENSSWHGTHVSGTIAELTGNSAGMAGIANKARVLPVRVLGHCGGYTSDIADAITWASGGHVDGVPDNTTPVQVINMSLGGSGTCSADDVTGQAIAGAISRGVAVVVAAGNSNADVANFSPASCPGAIVVGANGIAGKRTFYSNYGTGVTLSAPGGGVYPNDASSGSTIKAGFVWSTINSGTHEPTTENYGGMAGTSQATPHVAGVVALMDSARMALSLPALTPAQVRSVLIGTARAFPAKPDQPIGSGIVDAYAAVTKAINPSTTDPTATQLINGTPVTNVTGAASDTLLYALDVPAGARSLNLRTLGGTGDVSLYVKVGTAPALNGSDATYKSVKPGNSESVVISTPTAGTWYIRVVGVSDFNKVTVLGSFVAP
;
A
#
# COMPACT_ATOMS: atom_id res chain seq x y z
N MET A 1 29.59 3.59 77.33
CA MET A 1 30.10 2.54 76.46
C MET A 1 30.32 3.13 75.08
N SER A 2 31.59 3.28 74.70
CA SER A 2 32.05 3.93 73.48
C SER A 2 31.79 3.08 72.19
N TYR A 3 31.46 3.73 71.13
CA TYR A 3 31.86 3.23 69.80
C TYR A 3 32.26 4.41 68.90
N ALA A 4 33.47 4.31 68.38
CA ALA A 4 34.17 5.27 67.57
C ALA A 4 33.68 5.24 66.10
N CYS A 5 33.54 6.41 65.52
CA CYS A 5 33.22 6.64 64.12
C CYS A 5 34.53 6.75 63.30
N LEU A 6 34.78 5.81 62.37
CA LEU A 6 35.89 5.84 61.42
C LEU A 6 35.47 6.56 60.12
N PHE A 7 36.00 7.75 59.92
CA PHE A 7 35.92 8.45 58.61
C PHE A 7 36.90 7.83 57.62
N ARG A 8 36.40 7.24 56.54
CA ARG A 8 37.19 6.95 55.35
C ARG A 8 37.04 8.10 54.36
N ARG A 9 38.13 8.76 54.05
CA ARG A 9 38.24 9.75 52.97
C ARG A 9 38.19 9.00 51.63
N ALA A 10 37.17 9.29 50.79
CA ALA A 10 37.11 8.90 49.39
C ALA A 10 37.78 10.00 48.55
N THR A 11 38.86 9.64 47.90
CA THR A 11 39.55 10.48 46.89
C THR A 11 38.73 10.49 45.61
N LEU A 12 38.27 11.67 45.22
CA LEU A 12 37.56 11.90 43.96
C LEU A 12 38.56 11.98 42.82
N ALA A 13 38.68 10.91 42.03
CA ALA A 13 39.45 10.93 40.77
C ALA A 13 38.56 11.57 39.65
N ILE A 14 38.88 12.79 39.26
CA ILE A 14 38.29 13.44 38.09
C ILE A 14 38.90 12.75 36.83
N ALA A 15 38.15 11.86 36.20
CA ALA A 15 38.46 11.35 34.88
C ALA A 15 38.08 12.42 33.84
N LEU A 16 39.10 13.08 33.28
CA LEU A 16 38.93 13.91 32.08
C LEU A 16 38.60 12.99 30.91
N GLY A 17 37.33 12.83 30.60
CA GLY A 17 36.89 12.14 29.38
C GLY A 17 37.24 12.97 28.16
N LEU A 18 38.28 12.57 27.44
CA LEU A 18 38.51 13.03 26.08
C LEU A 18 37.32 12.58 25.22
N ALA A 19 36.45 13.52 24.86
CA ALA A 19 35.45 13.30 23.83
C ALA A 19 36.17 13.10 22.49
N LEU A 20 36.32 11.84 22.09
CA LEU A 20 36.71 11.51 20.73
C LEU A 20 35.57 11.99 19.79
N PRO A 21 35.86 12.70 18.70
CA PRO A 21 34.83 13.04 17.73
C PRO A 21 34.26 11.73 17.16
N SER A 22 32.97 11.57 17.25
CA SER A 22 32.25 10.44 16.62
C SER A 22 32.54 10.51 15.11
N ALA A 23 33.36 9.60 14.62
CA ALA A 23 33.56 9.42 13.21
C ALA A 23 32.23 8.93 12.62
N PHE A 24 31.50 9.83 11.93
CA PHE A 24 30.33 9.42 11.16
C PHE A 24 30.77 8.35 10.15
N ALA A 25 30.14 7.19 10.21
CA ALA A 25 30.36 6.14 9.21
C ALA A 25 29.97 6.66 7.82
N ALA A 26 30.70 6.24 6.80
CA ALA A 26 30.39 6.59 5.43
C ALA A 26 29.00 6.06 5.04
N THR A 27 28.22 6.85 4.29
CA THR A 27 26.94 6.42 3.79
C THR A 27 27.12 5.58 2.52
N VAL A 28 26.39 4.45 2.45
CA VAL A 28 26.35 3.58 1.27
C VAL A 28 24.92 3.51 0.78
N SER A 29 24.70 3.88 -0.50
CA SER A 29 23.43 3.65 -1.18
C SER A 29 23.45 2.25 -1.80
N PRO A 30 22.58 1.32 -1.39
CA PRO A 30 22.64 -0.06 -1.86
C PRO A 30 22.37 -0.18 -3.37
N ALA A 31 23.03 -1.13 -4.03
CA ALA A 31 22.76 -1.50 -5.40
C ALA A 31 21.65 -2.56 -5.45
N SER A 32 20.64 -2.33 -6.29
CA SER A 32 19.55 -3.30 -6.57
C SER A 32 19.82 -4.16 -7.80
N GLU A 33 20.71 -3.72 -8.66
CA GLU A 33 21.07 -4.38 -9.93
C GLU A 33 22.58 -4.44 -10.16
N SER A 34 22.98 -4.93 -11.35
CA SER A 34 24.38 -5.05 -11.73
C SER A 34 24.94 -3.71 -12.21
N HIS A 35 26.06 -3.28 -11.62
CA HIS A 35 26.73 -2.02 -11.93
C HIS A 35 28.20 -2.19 -12.24
N ASP A 36 28.74 -1.36 -13.14
CA ASP A 36 30.18 -1.25 -13.39
C ASP A 36 30.72 0.16 -13.09
N ARG A 37 29.85 1.10 -12.73
CA ARG A 37 30.19 2.50 -12.44
C ARG A 37 29.75 2.87 -11.03
N PHE A 38 30.65 3.56 -10.30
CA PHE A 38 30.44 3.93 -8.90
C PHE A 38 30.92 5.35 -8.65
N ILE A 39 30.14 6.11 -7.87
CA ILE A 39 30.47 7.46 -7.43
C ILE A 39 30.97 7.36 -5.99
N VAL A 40 32.19 7.85 -5.75
CA VAL A 40 32.81 7.87 -4.43
C VAL A 40 33.06 9.31 -4.02
N THR A 41 32.54 9.70 -2.87
CA THR A 41 32.81 11.02 -2.29
C THR A 41 33.80 10.88 -1.15
N TYR A 42 34.90 11.58 -1.23
CA TYR A 42 35.91 11.63 -0.17
C TYR A 42 35.73 12.89 0.70
N LYS A 43 36.06 12.77 1.98
CA LYS A 43 36.03 13.90 2.91
C LYS A 43 37.01 14.98 2.47
N THR A 44 36.61 16.23 2.57
CA THR A 44 37.48 17.40 2.26
C THR A 44 38.72 17.41 3.15
N GLY A 45 39.87 17.82 2.59
CA GLY A 45 41.15 17.87 3.32
C GLY A 45 41.90 16.54 3.43
N THR A 46 41.39 15.44 2.82
CA THR A 46 42.13 14.17 2.76
C THR A 46 43.06 14.14 1.53
N ALA A 47 44.17 13.39 1.62
CA ALA A 47 45.11 13.19 0.52
C ALA A 47 44.51 12.49 -0.71
N THR A 48 43.40 11.79 -0.54
CA THR A 48 42.65 11.10 -1.59
C THR A 48 41.81 12.08 -2.41
N HIS A 49 41.35 13.15 -1.80
CA HIS A 49 40.52 14.15 -2.46
C HIS A 49 41.26 14.81 -3.62
N GLY A 50 40.83 14.55 -4.86
CA GLY A 50 41.41 15.11 -6.09
C GLY A 50 42.62 14.34 -6.66
N ASN A 51 43.01 13.20 -6.09
CA ASN A 51 44.10 12.37 -6.59
C ASN A 51 43.55 11.07 -7.23
N SER A 52 43.41 11.08 -8.55
CA SER A 52 42.82 9.95 -9.31
C SER A 52 43.61 8.63 -9.16
N ALA A 53 44.92 8.68 -9.01
CA ALA A 53 45.73 7.45 -8.83
C ALA A 53 45.44 6.79 -7.48
N VAL A 54 45.28 7.56 -6.42
CA VAL A 54 44.93 7.07 -5.08
C VAL A 54 43.49 6.53 -5.06
N VAL A 55 42.57 7.21 -5.74
CA VAL A 55 41.17 6.76 -5.89
C VAL A 55 41.12 5.37 -6.55
N VAL A 56 41.86 5.15 -7.64
CA VAL A 56 41.93 3.85 -8.33
C VAL A 56 42.55 2.79 -7.42
N GLN A 57 43.64 3.11 -6.72
CA GLN A 57 44.29 2.18 -5.79
C GLN A 57 43.35 1.75 -4.66
N ASN A 58 42.64 2.69 -4.06
CA ASN A 58 41.66 2.39 -3.01
C ASN A 58 40.52 1.53 -3.52
N ALA A 59 40.00 1.82 -4.72
CA ALA A 59 38.93 1.03 -5.33
C ALA A 59 39.41 -0.39 -5.70
N ALA A 60 40.61 -0.54 -6.23
CA ALA A 60 41.19 -1.88 -6.49
C ALA A 60 41.42 -2.69 -5.20
N ALA A 61 41.89 -2.03 -4.14
CA ALA A 61 42.01 -2.65 -2.83
C ALA A 61 40.68 -3.07 -2.22
N ALA A 62 39.61 -2.26 -2.42
CA ALA A 62 38.26 -2.58 -1.98
C ALA A 62 37.68 -3.83 -2.69
N LEU A 63 37.90 -3.98 -4.00
CA LEU A 63 37.56 -5.21 -4.72
C LEU A 63 38.23 -6.45 -4.12
N THR A 64 39.52 -6.32 -3.84
CA THR A 64 40.30 -7.43 -3.25
C THR A 64 39.78 -7.80 -1.85
N ARG A 65 39.51 -6.82 -0.99
CA ARG A 65 38.94 -7.03 0.34
C ARG A 65 37.53 -7.62 0.30
N GLY A 66 36.74 -7.25 -0.72
CA GLY A 66 35.39 -7.79 -0.97
C GLY A 66 35.41 -9.20 -1.59
N GLY A 67 36.56 -9.78 -1.84
CA GLY A 67 36.68 -11.11 -2.48
C GLY A 67 36.30 -11.12 -3.95
N ILE A 68 36.18 -9.94 -4.59
CA ILE A 68 35.73 -9.79 -5.98
C ILE A 68 36.94 -9.91 -6.90
N ARG A 69 36.96 -10.98 -7.70
CA ARG A 69 38.00 -11.19 -8.70
C ARG A 69 37.59 -10.64 -10.05
N LEU A 70 38.36 -9.67 -10.55
CA LEU A 70 38.19 -9.10 -11.89
C LEU A 70 39.47 -9.44 -12.68
N THR A 71 39.28 -10.09 -13.83
CA THR A 71 40.37 -10.33 -14.79
C THR A 71 40.52 -9.09 -15.68
N ALA A 72 41.76 -8.71 -15.99
CA ALA A 72 42.01 -7.68 -16.99
C ALA A 72 41.43 -8.12 -18.34
N THR A 73 40.65 -7.24 -18.97
CA THR A 73 40.12 -7.50 -20.31
C THR A 73 41.08 -6.91 -21.36
N ARG A 74 40.90 -7.32 -22.64
CA ARG A 74 41.72 -6.79 -23.75
C ARG A 74 41.56 -5.26 -23.91
N ALA A 75 40.49 -4.67 -23.36
CA ALA A 75 40.19 -3.25 -23.38
C ALA A 75 40.62 -2.50 -22.10
N GLN A 76 40.85 -3.20 -20.97
CA GLN A 76 41.23 -2.61 -19.69
C GLN A 76 42.33 -3.42 -19.03
N SER A 77 43.51 -2.82 -18.83
CA SER A 77 44.66 -3.44 -18.17
C SER A 77 44.55 -3.48 -16.63
N THR A 78 43.59 -2.73 -16.06
CA THR A 78 43.38 -2.62 -14.62
C THR A 78 41.97 -3.01 -14.24
N PRO A 79 41.72 -3.61 -13.05
CA PRO A 79 40.39 -4.01 -12.60
C PRO A 79 39.44 -2.82 -12.37
N VAL A 80 40.00 -1.62 -12.14
CA VAL A 80 39.24 -0.36 -11.97
C VAL A 80 39.92 0.75 -12.74
N THR A 81 39.14 1.62 -13.36
CA THR A 81 39.62 2.84 -14.02
C THR A 81 38.92 4.06 -13.43
N TYR A 82 39.70 5.15 -13.32
CA TYR A 82 39.17 6.46 -13.01
C TYR A 82 38.52 7.03 -14.27
N GLN A 83 37.30 7.51 -14.16
CA GLN A 83 36.60 8.10 -15.31
C GLN A 83 36.71 9.65 -15.33
N ARG A 84 36.30 10.28 -14.25
CA ARG A 84 36.34 11.74 -14.10
C ARG A 84 35.95 12.17 -12.70
N LYS A 85 36.20 13.45 -12.40
CA LYS A 85 35.61 14.14 -11.26
C LYS A 85 34.19 14.62 -11.62
N VAL A 86 33.25 14.44 -10.71
CA VAL A 86 31.89 14.98 -10.82
C VAL A 86 31.88 16.42 -10.29
N GLY A 87 31.06 17.30 -10.85
CA GLY A 87 31.02 18.73 -10.52
C GLY A 87 30.80 19.05 -9.04
N VAL A 88 30.17 18.14 -8.27
CA VAL A 88 29.99 18.24 -6.81
C VAL A 88 31.23 17.78 -6.01
N GLY A 89 32.34 17.46 -6.66
CA GLY A 89 33.60 17.09 -6.01
C GLY A 89 33.79 15.59 -5.77
N SER A 90 32.84 14.73 -6.14
CA SER A 90 32.96 13.26 -6.07
C SER A 90 33.77 12.71 -7.24
N ASP A 91 34.27 11.49 -7.08
CA ASP A 91 35.07 10.79 -8.09
C ASP A 91 34.29 9.61 -8.70
N LEU A 92 34.30 9.52 -10.04
CA LEU A 92 33.65 8.43 -10.78
C LEU A 92 34.69 7.35 -11.16
N VAL A 93 34.45 6.13 -10.72
CA VAL A 93 35.27 4.96 -11.07
C VAL A 93 34.45 3.92 -11.82
N ARG A 94 35.12 3.10 -12.65
CA ARG A 94 34.52 2.03 -13.42
C ARG A 94 35.29 0.74 -13.26
N THR A 95 34.57 -0.36 -12.97
CA THR A 95 35.15 -1.71 -12.93
C THR A 95 35.21 -2.32 -14.34
N SER A 96 36.11 -3.29 -14.54
CA SER A 96 36.32 -3.94 -15.86
C SER A 96 35.15 -4.81 -16.33
N ARG A 97 34.19 -5.12 -15.47
CA ARG A 97 32.89 -5.74 -15.79
C ARG A 97 31.80 -5.21 -14.87
N LYS A 98 30.55 -5.47 -15.20
CA LYS A 98 29.45 -5.26 -14.25
C LYS A 98 29.60 -6.22 -13.07
N LEU A 99 29.46 -5.69 -11.87
CA LEU A 99 29.33 -6.43 -10.63
C LEU A 99 27.86 -6.76 -10.41
N SER A 100 27.53 -7.97 -9.98
CA SER A 100 26.18 -8.30 -9.52
C SER A 100 25.77 -7.39 -8.34
N ALA A 101 24.48 -7.29 -8.02
CA ALA A 101 24.01 -6.49 -6.88
C ALA A 101 24.76 -6.84 -5.57
N THR A 102 24.97 -8.14 -5.31
CA THR A 102 25.71 -8.62 -4.13
C THR A 102 27.17 -8.18 -4.17
N GLU A 103 27.87 -8.33 -5.30
CA GLU A 103 29.26 -7.89 -5.47
C GLU A 103 29.38 -6.37 -5.38
N ALA A 104 28.47 -5.63 -5.99
CA ALA A 104 28.43 -4.16 -5.95
C ALA A 104 28.27 -3.65 -4.50
N ASN A 105 27.35 -4.26 -3.75
CA ASN A 105 27.14 -3.92 -2.34
C ASN A 105 28.40 -4.24 -1.50
N ALA A 106 29.01 -5.41 -1.68
CA ALA A 106 30.25 -5.77 -1.00
C ALA A 106 31.39 -4.80 -1.34
N PHE A 107 31.53 -4.43 -2.61
CA PHE A 107 32.52 -3.44 -3.07
C PHE A 107 32.32 -2.07 -2.42
N MET A 108 31.09 -1.57 -2.42
CA MET A 108 30.76 -0.26 -1.85
C MET A 108 30.95 -0.25 -0.32
N GLN A 109 30.62 -1.33 0.38
CA GLN A 109 30.90 -1.46 1.82
C GLN A 109 32.39 -1.44 2.11
N GLN A 110 33.22 -2.09 1.29
CA GLN A 110 34.67 -2.08 1.43
C GLN A 110 35.28 -0.70 1.11
N LEU A 111 34.70 0.08 0.20
CA LEU A 111 35.06 1.47 -0.02
C LEU A 111 34.66 2.34 1.17
N ALA A 112 33.46 2.18 1.68
CA ALA A 112 32.95 2.95 2.82
C ALA A 112 33.70 2.66 4.13
N ALA A 113 34.39 1.51 4.23
CA ALA A 113 35.26 1.19 5.35
C ALA A 113 36.54 2.04 5.40
N ASP A 114 36.91 2.73 4.32
CA ASP A 114 38.00 3.70 4.31
C ASP A 114 37.56 4.98 5.06
N PRO A 115 38.26 5.38 6.14
CA PRO A 115 37.86 6.54 6.96
C PRO A 115 37.89 7.87 6.20
N THR A 116 38.54 7.93 5.04
CA THR A 116 38.57 9.11 4.17
C THR A 116 37.34 9.22 3.26
N VAL A 117 36.56 8.14 3.11
CA VAL A 117 35.34 8.12 2.33
C VAL A 117 34.19 8.73 3.13
N GLN A 118 33.39 9.57 2.48
CA GLN A 118 32.18 10.16 3.01
C GLN A 118 30.93 9.39 2.57
N SER A 119 30.85 9.06 1.26
CA SER A 119 29.75 8.29 0.70
C SER A 119 30.15 7.51 -0.54
N VAL A 120 29.43 6.40 -0.82
CA VAL A 120 29.55 5.61 -2.03
C VAL A 120 28.17 5.24 -2.54
N GLN A 121 27.98 5.36 -3.85
CA GLN A 121 26.75 4.95 -4.53
C GLN A 121 27.03 4.41 -5.94
N PRO A 122 26.13 3.59 -6.50
CA PRO A 122 26.23 3.25 -7.92
C PRO A 122 25.96 4.49 -8.78
N ASP A 123 26.61 4.59 -9.94
CA ASP A 123 26.28 5.57 -10.98
C ASP A 123 25.25 4.92 -11.90
N VAL A 124 23.99 5.23 -11.65
CA VAL A 124 22.85 4.64 -12.36
C VAL A 124 22.57 5.37 -13.66
N LEU A 125 22.17 4.60 -14.68
CA LEU A 125 21.72 5.18 -15.95
C LEU A 125 20.31 5.72 -15.78
N MET A 126 20.16 7.04 -15.82
CA MET A 126 18.87 7.71 -15.81
C MET A 126 18.27 7.72 -17.21
N HIS A 127 17.02 7.31 -17.32
CA HIS A 127 16.23 7.43 -18.54
C HIS A 127 15.27 8.61 -18.41
N LYS A 128 14.84 9.18 -19.56
CA LYS A 128 13.67 10.06 -19.56
C LYS A 128 12.49 9.24 -19.02
N LEU A 129 11.72 9.81 -18.13
CA LEU A 129 10.46 9.21 -17.72
C LEU A 129 9.52 9.30 -18.94
N ASP A 130 9.18 8.16 -19.51
CA ASP A 130 8.18 8.11 -20.56
C ASP A 130 6.81 8.17 -19.89
N ASP A 131 6.12 9.28 -20.07
CA ASP A 131 4.81 9.52 -19.48
C ASP A 131 3.67 8.86 -20.29
N ALA A 132 3.99 8.25 -21.43
CA ALA A 132 2.99 7.57 -22.23
C ALA A 132 2.49 6.30 -21.53
N PRO A 133 1.18 6.02 -21.55
CA PRO A 133 0.65 4.77 -21.03
C PRO A 133 1.23 3.55 -21.77
N ILE A 134 1.55 2.50 -21.02
CA ILE A 134 1.97 1.21 -21.60
C ILE A 134 0.74 0.51 -22.16
N THR A 135 0.82 0.05 -23.40
CA THR A 135 -0.19 -0.81 -24.01
C THR A 135 0.39 -2.21 -24.11
N PRO A 136 -0.12 -3.17 -23.33
CA PRO A 136 0.31 -4.56 -23.41
C PRO A 136 -0.05 -5.18 -24.78
N ASN A 137 0.62 -6.28 -25.12
CA ASN A 137 0.36 -7.02 -26.36
C ASN A 137 -0.71 -8.12 -26.21
N ASP A 138 -1.40 -8.14 -25.07
CA ASP A 138 -2.44 -9.09 -24.73
C ASP A 138 -3.69 -8.80 -25.55
N PRO A 139 -4.20 -9.76 -26.35
CA PRO A 139 -5.19 -9.48 -27.39
C PRO A 139 -6.55 -9.03 -26.84
N LEU A 140 -6.90 -9.41 -25.62
CA LEU A 140 -8.15 -9.01 -24.96
C LEU A 140 -8.02 -7.74 -24.09
N TYR A 141 -6.84 -7.12 -24.03
CA TYR A 141 -6.65 -5.84 -23.34
C TYR A 141 -7.61 -4.74 -23.83
N THR A 142 -8.08 -4.85 -25.05
CA THR A 142 -9.09 -3.92 -25.62
C THR A 142 -10.40 -3.89 -24.83
N TYR A 143 -10.70 -4.93 -24.04
CA TYR A 143 -11.87 -4.98 -23.15
C TYR A 143 -11.66 -4.24 -21.82
N GLN A 144 -10.40 -4.01 -21.43
CA GLN A 144 -10.02 -3.50 -20.12
C GLN A 144 -9.95 -1.97 -20.08
N TRP A 145 -11.10 -1.29 -20.34
CA TRP A 145 -11.23 0.17 -20.20
C TRP A 145 -10.81 0.65 -18.81
N HIS A 146 -11.02 -0.18 -17.81
CA HIS A 146 -10.83 0.12 -16.40
C HIS A 146 -9.35 0.34 -16.00
N PHE A 147 -8.38 -0.09 -16.83
CA PHE A 147 -6.94 0.16 -16.60
C PHE A 147 -6.43 1.44 -17.25
N ARG A 148 -7.21 2.03 -18.14
CA ARG A 148 -6.81 3.23 -18.87
C ARG A 148 -7.07 4.50 -18.06
N ALA A 149 -6.62 5.64 -18.58
CA ALA A 149 -6.85 6.92 -17.93
C ALA A 149 -8.34 7.29 -17.98
N GLY A 150 -8.85 7.80 -16.88
CA GLY A 150 -10.21 8.34 -16.82
C GLY A 150 -10.25 9.82 -17.24
N ASP A 151 -9.76 10.14 -18.42
CA ASP A 151 -9.59 11.51 -18.93
C ASP A 151 -10.67 11.95 -19.93
N GLY A 152 -11.65 11.07 -20.18
CA GLY A 152 -12.76 11.32 -21.10
C GLY A 152 -12.45 10.97 -22.56
N THR A 153 -11.28 10.41 -22.86
CA THR A 153 -10.98 9.92 -24.21
C THR A 153 -12.00 8.85 -24.61
N PRO A 154 -12.68 8.99 -25.77
CA PRO A 154 -13.60 7.98 -26.25
C PRO A 154 -12.87 6.68 -26.60
N GLU A 155 -13.37 5.56 -26.10
CA GLU A 155 -12.79 4.24 -26.31
C GLU A 155 -13.79 3.26 -26.90
N LEU A 156 -13.32 2.44 -27.85
CA LEU A 156 -14.04 1.29 -28.36
C LEU A 156 -13.64 0.08 -27.49
N ILE A 157 -14.60 -0.54 -26.83
CA ILE A 157 -14.33 -1.61 -25.87
C ILE A 157 -14.57 -2.97 -26.52
N GLY A 158 -13.49 -3.74 -26.64
CA GLY A 158 -13.53 -5.04 -27.30
C GLY A 158 -14.05 -4.93 -28.74
N ASN A 159 -15.17 -5.59 -29.01
CA ASN A 159 -15.85 -5.57 -30.33
C ASN A 159 -17.17 -4.79 -30.29
N ASP A 160 -17.35 -3.85 -29.36
CA ASP A 160 -18.51 -2.93 -29.38
C ASP A 160 -18.52 -2.08 -30.68
N THR A 161 -19.69 -1.67 -31.09
CA THR A 161 -19.88 -0.84 -32.30
C THR A 161 -19.86 0.66 -32.00
N SER A 162 -19.90 1.03 -30.74
CA SER A 162 -19.90 2.42 -30.27
C SER A 162 -18.74 2.65 -29.31
N SER A 163 -18.18 3.85 -29.36
CA SER A 163 -17.17 4.30 -28.38
C SER A 163 -17.84 5.02 -27.21
N TYR A 164 -17.22 4.93 -26.05
CA TYR A 164 -17.69 5.53 -24.81
C TYR A 164 -16.59 6.41 -24.21
N ALA A 165 -16.95 7.60 -23.71
CA ALA A 165 -16.02 8.45 -22.98
C ALA A 165 -15.59 7.77 -21.68
N ASN A 166 -14.31 7.43 -21.55
CA ASN A 166 -13.77 6.83 -20.35
C ASN A 166 -13.45 7.91 -19.33
N LEU A 167 -14.31 8.06 -18.34
CA LEU A 167 -14.15 8.96 -17.18
C LEU A 167 -13.89 8.17 -15.88
N GLY A 168 -14.04 6.85 -15.93
CA GLY A 168 -14.04 5.97 -14.78
C GLY A 168 -12.74 5.16 -14.57
N GLY A 169 -11.85 5.10 -15.54
CA GLY A 169 -10.67 4.24 -15.50
C GLY A 169 -9.67 4.61 -14.40
N ALA A 170 -8.89 3.63 -13.95
CA ALA A 170 -7.99 3.72 -12.80
C ALA A 170 -6.55 4.17 -13.13
N ASN A 171 -6.24 4.51 -14.40
CA ASN A 171 -4.93 5.00 -14.84
C ASN A 171 -3.77 4.02 -14.56
N VAL A 172 -4.04 2.72 -14.62
CA VAL A 172 -3.06 1.65 -14.38
C VAL A 172 -2.01 1.61 -15.48
N ALA A 173 -2.43 1.73 -16.74
CA ALA A 173 -1.55 1.68 -17.92
C ALA A 173 -0.38 2.68 -17.83
N LYS A 174 -0.58 3.82 -17.20
CA LYS A 174 0.47 4.79 -16.94
C LYS A 174 1.33 4.41 -15.73
N ALA A 175 0.74 3.77 -14.71
CA ALA A 175 1.45 3.34 -13.50
C ALA A 175 2.47 2.24 -13.77
N TRP A 176 2.29 1.42 -14.80
CA TRP A 176 3.24 0.38 -15.21
C TRP A 176 4.63 0.93 -15.61
N ASN A 177 4.75 2.22 -15.93
CA ASN A 177 6.06 2.86 -16.10
C ASN A 177 6.85 2.96 -14.79
N LEU A 178 6.21 2.81 -13.64
CA LEU A 178 6.80 2.99 -12.31
C LEU A 178 6.93 1.67 -11.53
N ALA A 179 6.02 0.72 -11.73
CA ALA A 179 5.96 -0.53 -10.97
C ALA A 179 5.13 -1.59 -11.69
N ASP A 180 5.38 -2.86 -11.37
CA ASP A 180 4.72 -4.03 -11.95
C ASP A 180 4.19 -5.03 -10.92
N GLY A 181 4.37 -4.77 -9.62
CA GLY A 181 3.94 -5.65 -8.53
C GLY A 181 5.01 -6.65 -8.07
N ASN A 182 6.19 -6.68 -8.69
CA ASN A 182 7.24 -7.64 -8.35
C ASN A 182 7.61 -7.58 -6.85
N GLY A 183 7.72 -8.76 -6.24
CA GLY A 183 8.08 -8.93 -4.83
C GLY A 183 6.90 -8.83 -3.84
N VAL A 184 5.71 -8.49 -4.31
CA VAL A 184 4.50 -8.37 -3.46
C VAL A 184 3.64 -9.61 -3.56
N THR A 185 3.05 -10.02 -2.45
CA THR A 185 2.03 -11.06 -2.38
C THR A 185 0.71 -10.47 -1.89
N VAL A 186 -0.37 -10.75 -2.62
CA VAL A 186 -1.73 -10.34 -2.29
C VAL A 186 -2.54 -11.58 -1.92
N ALA A 187 -3.12 -11.63 -0.73
CA ALA A 187 -4.10 -12.66 -0.41
C ALA A 187 -5.48 -12.27 -0.97
N VAL A 188 -6.12 -13.20 -1.65
CA VAL A 188 -7.50 -13.08 -2.14
C VAL A 188 -8.37 -14.02 -1.32
N LEU A 189 -9.15 -13.46 -0.40
CA LEU A 189 -10.11 -14.17 0.42
C LEU A 189 -11.45 -14.19 -0.33
N ASP A 190 -11.75 -15.31 -0.99
CA ASP A 190 -12.84 -15.41 -1.96
C ASP A 190 -13.28 -16.88 -2.18
N THR A 191 -13.85 -17.22 -3.35
CA THR A 191 -14.23 -18.60 -3.71
C THR A 191 -13.04 -19.53 -3.99
N GLY A 192 -11.82 -18.98 -4.04
CA GLY A 192 -10.60 -19.69 -4.43
C GLY A 192 -10.12 -19.27 -5.82
N ILE A 193 -9.26 -20.09 -6.44
CA ILE A 193 -8.71 -19.86 -7.78
C ILE A 193 -8.80 -21.14 -8.62
N THR A 194 -9.08 -21.02 -9.91
CA THR A 194 -9.05 -22.15 -10.85
C THR A 194 -7.74 -22.18 -11.64
N HIS A 195 -7.43 -23.32 -12.25
CA HIS A 195 -6.38 -23.40 -13.26
C HIS A 195 -6.71 -22.44 -14.41
N HIS A 196 -5.75 -21.58 -14.74
CA HIS A 196 -5.84 -20.65 -15.85
C HIS A 196 -4.43 -20.31 -16.35
N SER A 197 -4.19 -20.44 -17.65
CA SER A 197 -2.86 -20.25 -18.27
C SER A 197 -2.37 -18.82 -18.17
N ASP A 198 -3.25 -17.85 -17.93
CA ASP A 198 -2.94 -16.42 -17.80
C ASP A 198 -2.78 -15.98 -16.34
N LEU A 199 -2.61 -16.92 -15.41
CA LEU A 199 -2.38 -16.65 -13.98
C LEU A 199 -1.10 -17.30 -13.47
N ASP A 200 -0.39 -16.63 -12.58
CA ASP A 200 0.68 -17.24 -11.78
C ASP A 200 0.07 -18.03 -10.62
N LEU A 201 0.06 -19.36 -10.75
CA LEU A 201 -0.51 -20.29 -9.79
C LEU A 201 0.52 -20.85 -8.80
N THR A 202 1.72 -20.26 -8.72
CA THR A 202 2.82 -20.78 -7.87
C THR A 202 2.49 -20.82 -6.37
N LEU A 203 1.50 -20.05 -5.92
CA LEU A 203 1.02 -20.04 -4.54
C LEU A 203 -0.35 -20.70 -4.33
N ALA A 204 -0.95 -21.31 -5.36
CA ALA A 204 -2.28 -21.91 -5.24
C ALA A 204 -2.31 -23.03 -4.19
N ASP A 205 -1.32 -23.93 -4.22
CA ASP A 205 -1.18 -25.01 -3.23
C ASP A 205 -0.72 -24.51 -1.85
N SER A 206 -0.09 -23.32 -1.80
CA SER A 206 0.31 -22.65 -0.54
C SER A 206 -0.85 -21.89 0.10
N GLY A 207 -1.95 -21.72 -0.62
CA GLY A 207 -3.21 -21.20 -0.10
C GLY A 207 -3.88 -22.17 0.86
N TYR A 208 -5.07 -21.82 1.32
CA TYR A 208 -5.80 -22.65 2.26
C TYR A 208 -7.32 -22.49 2.09
N ASP A 209 -8.07 -23.59 2.24
CA ASP A 209 -9.54 -23.58 2.29
C ASP A 209 -9.98 -23.56 3.76
N PHE A 210 -10.49 -22.41 4.18
CA PHE A 210 -10.93 -22.15 5.55
C PHE A 210 -12.37 -22.55 5.83
N ILE A 211 -13.16 -22.94 4.81
CA ILE A 211 -14.56 -23.29 4.99
C ILE A 211 -14.67 -24.52 5.89
N SER A 212 -15.22 -24.36 7.08
CA SER A 212 -15.33 -25.41 8.10
C SER A 212 -16.65 -26.20 8.06
N ASP A 213 -17.51 -25.92 7.09
CA ASP A 213 -18.81 -26.57 6.92
C ASP A 213 -18.86 -27.34 5.58
N ALA A 214 -19.12 -28.63 5.64
CA ALA A 214 -19.21 -29.51 4.46
C ALA A 214 -20.30 -29.06 3.49
N PHE A 215 -21.44 -28.58 3.99
CA PHE A 215 -22.53 -28.08 3.15
C PHE A 215 -22.09 -26.85 2.33
N VAL A 216 -21.33 -25.94 2.94
CA VAL A 216 -20.82 -24.75 2.27
C VAL A 216 -19.61 -25.05 1.38
N SER A 217 -18.70 -25.91 1.84
CA SER A 217 -17.47 -26.21 1.08
C SER A 217 -17.67 -27.16 -0.10
N GLY A 218 -18.76 -27.95 -0.11
CA GLY A 218 -18.95 -29.05 -1.05
C GLY A 218 -18.09 -30.30 -0.75
N ARG A 219 -17.28 -30.28 0.34
CA ARG A 219 -16.44 -31.42 0.75
C ARG A 219 -17.25 -32.47 1.51
N ALA A 220 -16.65 -33.65 1.64
CA ALA A 220 -17.29 -34.78 2.34
C ALA A 220 -17.41 -34.59 3.86
N ASP A 221 -16.62 -33.70 4.44
CA ASP A 221 -16.56 -33.44 5.88
C ASP A 221 -16.24 -31.97 6.21
N ASN A 222 -16.27 -31.66 7.49
CA ASN A 222 -16.06 -30.30 8.02
C ASN A 222 -14.57 -29.92 8.20
N THR A 223 -13.63 -30.65 7.62
CA THR A 223 -12.21 -30.33 7.75
C THR A 223 -11.80 -29.16 6.86
N ARG A 224 -10.98 -28.27 7.38
CA ARG A 224 -10.25 -27.27 6.60
C ARG A 224 -9.04 -27.92 5.94
N VAL A 225 -8.69 -27.54 4.72
CA VAL A 225 -7.66 -28.24 3.93
C VAL A 225 -6.67 -27.29 3.28
N PRO A 226 -5.40 -27.71 3.07
CA PRO A 226 -4.44 -26.97 2.27
C PRO A 226 -4.90 -26.79 0.82
N GLY A 227 -4.43 -25.70 0.20
CA GLY A 227 -4.77 -25.31 -1.17
C GLY A 227 -5.93 -24.30 -1.21
N GLY A 228 -5.74 -23.26 -2.03
CA GLY A 228 -6.76 -22.23 -2.23
C GLY A 228 -7.59 -22.43 -3.49
N TRP A 229 -7.80 -23.69 -3.90
CA TRP A 229 -8.48 -24.02 -5.13
C TRP A 229 -9.99 -23.80 -5.05
N ASP A 230 -10.57 -23.25 -6.13
CA ASP A 230 -12.00 -23.08 -6.28
C ASP A 230 -12.61 -24.39 -6.77
N LEU A 231 -13.47 -24.99 -5.95
CA LEU A 231 -14.17 -26.23 -6.24
C LEU A 231 -15.54 -25.97 -6.91
N GLY A 232 -15.93 -24.71 -7.03
CA GLY A 232 -17.25 -24.26 -7.43
C GLY A 232 -18.08 -23.79 -6.23
N ASP A 233 -19.03 -22.92 -6.53
CA ASP A 233 -19.96 -22.31 -5.55
C ASP A 233 -21.42 -22.32 -6.01
N TRP A 234 -21.76 -23.24 -6.94
CA TRP A 234 -23.12 -23.38 -7.49
C TRP A 234 -24.17 -23.69 -6.42
N THR A 235 -25.39 -23.26 -6.67
CA THR A 235 -26.55 -23.52 -5.78
C THR A 235 -27.73 -24.16 -6.50
N THR A 236 -27.54 -24.70 -7.72
CA THR A 236 -28.58 -25.30 -8.54
C THR A 236 -29.01 -26.68 -8.07
N ASP A 237 -28.26 -27.36 -7.21
CA ASP A 237 -28.60 -28.66 -6.70
C ASP A 237 -29.72 -28.57 -5.65
N ALA A 238 -30.55 -29.63 -5.59
CA ALA A 238 -31.72 -29.69 -4.70
C ALA A 238 -31.37 -29.52 -3.21
N ILE A 239 -30.16 -29.88 -2.80
CA ILE A 239 -29.70 -29.69 -1.41
C ILE A 239 -29.61 -28.23 -1.01
N TYR A 240 -29.22 -27.32 -1.95
CA TYR A 240 -29.09 -25.90 -1.70
C TYR A 240 -30.40 -25.13 -1.87
N THR A 241 -31.36 -25.70 -2.64
CA THR A 241 -32.67 -25.09 -2.91
C THR A 241 -33.79 -25.69 -2.09
N ASP A 242 -33.48 -26.62 -1.16
CA ASP A 242 -34.48 -27.23 -0.27
C ASP A 242 -35.17 -26.14 0.58
N PRO A 243 -36.52 -26.10 0.62
CA PRO A 243 -37.24 -25.02 1.31
C PRO A 243 -37.04 -24.98 2.83
N VAL A 244 -36.48 -26.05 3.43
CA VAL A 244 -36.29 -26.16 4.89
C VAL A 244 -34.81 -26.06 5.28
N ASN A 245 -33.93 -26.72 4.51
CA ASN A 245 -32.52 -26.86 4.85
C ASN A 245 -31.58 -26.21 3.82
N GLY A 246 -32.09 -25.74 2.70
CA GLY A 246 -31.32 -25.01 1.70
C GLY A 246 -31.03 -23.58 2.11
N CYS A 247 -30.28 -22.89 1.29
CA CYS A 247 -29.80 -21.54 1.55
C CYS A 247 -30.28 -20.49 0.54
N VAL A 248 -30.85 -20.92 -0.58
CA VAL A 248 -31.38 -20.04 -1.63
C VAL A 248 -32.74 -20.52 -2.10
N ASP A 249 -33.59 -19.61 -2.55
CA ASP A 249 -34.78 -19.95 -3.27
C ASP A 249 -34.41 -20.54 -4.65
N ALA A 250 -35.18 -21.54 -5.12
CA ALA A 250 -34.92 -22.18 -6.41
C ALA A 250 -34.90 -21.17 -7.61
N SER A 251 -35.58 -20.06 -7.48
CA SER A 251 -35.56 -18.96 -8.48
C SER A 251 -34.29 -18.11 -8.44
N GLN A 252 -33.48 -18.25 -7.41
CA GLN A 252 -32.23 -17.53 -7.20
C GLN A 252 -31.01 -18.46 -7.27
N ALA A 253 -31.23 -19.74 -7.62
CA ALA A 253 -30.17 -20.71 -7.79
C ALA A 253 -29.30 -20.36 -8.99
N GLU A 254 -27.98 -20.39 -8.80
CA GLU A 254 -26.98 -19.95 -9.78
C GLU A 254 -25.93 -21.03 -10.02
N ASN A 255 -25.33 -21.02 -11.20
CA ASN A 255 -24.13 -21.80 -11.50
C ASN A 255 -22.93 -21.24 -10.74
N SER A 256 -21.81 -21.98 -10.75
CA SER A 256 -20.55 -21.51 -10.19
C SER A 256 -20.13 -20.17 -10.79
N SER A 257 -19.75 -19.25 -9.92
CA SER A 257 -19.43 -17.85 -10.26
C SER A 257 -18.00 -17.66 -10.76
N TRP A 258 -17.06 -18.49 -10.28
CA TRP A 258 -15.60 -18.33 -10.49
C TRP A 258 -15.09 -16.96 -10.05
N HIS A 259 -15.74 -16.42 -9.04
CA HIS A 259 -15.55 -15.04 -8.60
C HIS A 259 -14.13 -14.77 -8.13
N GLY A 260 -13.53 -15.65 -7.31
CA GLY A 260 -12.16 -15.49 -6.84
C GLY A 260 -11.11 -15.56 -7.96
N THR A 261 -11.37 -16.35 -9.03
CA THR A 261 -10.53 -16.38 -10.24
C THR A 261 -10.57 -15.03 -10.94
N HIS A 262 -11.75 -14.43 -11.10
CA HIS A 262 -11.93 -13.12 -11.73
C HIS A 262 -11.26 -12.00 -10.92
N VAL A 263 -11.41 -12.00 -9.61
CA VAL A 263 -10.77 -11.05 -8.69
C VAL A 263 -9.26 -11.18 -8.74
N SER A 264 -8.74 -12.41 -8.73
CA SER A 264 -7.29 -12.70 -8.81
C SER A 264 -6.68 -12.23 -10.12
N GLY A 265 -7.36 -12.46 -11.24
CA GLY A 265 -6.94 -11.97 -12.55
C GLY A 265 -6.89 -10.44 -12.61
N THR A 266 -7.91 -9.75 -12.14
CA THR A 266 -7.89 -8.29 -12.07
C THR A 266 -6.65 -7.75 -11.35
N ILE A 267 -6.19 -8.44 -10.29
CA ILE A 267 -4.97 -8.07 -9.56
C ILE A 267 -3.72 -8.41 -10.36
N ALA A 268 -3.58 -9.64 -10.87
CA ALA A 268 -2.28 -10.18 -11.27
C ALA A 268 -2.31 -11.13 -12.49
N GLU A 269 -3.20 -10.93 -13.46
CA GLU A 269 -3.08 -11.59 -14.77
C GLU A 269 -1.68 -11.37 -15.36
N LEU A 270 -1.13 -12.40 -15.97
CA LEU A 270 0.15 -12.33 -16.68
C LEU A 270 0.02 -11.36 -17.85
N THR A 271 0.89 -10.36 -17.90
CA THR A 271 0.76 -9.25 -18.84
C THR A 271 1.93 -9.21 -19.80
N GLY A 272 1.67 -8.88 -21.06
CA GLY A 272 2.70 -8.80 -22.09
C GLY A 272 3.17 -10.17 -22.59
N ASN A 273 2.34 -11.21 -22.43
CA ASN A 273 2.62 -12.59 -22.81
C ASN A 273 2.00 -12.99 -24.18
N SER A 274 1.35 -12.02 -24.87
CA SER A 274 0.63 -12.23 -26.13
C SER A 274 -0.59 -13.15 -26.01
N ALA A 275 -1.13 -13.31 -24.81
CA ALA A 275 -2.33 -14.10 -24.53
C ALA A 275 -3.28 -13.28 -23.63
N GLY A 276 -4.55 -13.58 -23.67
CA GLY A 276 -5.56 -13.09 -22.73
C GLY A 276 -5.61 -11.59 -22.48
N MET A 277 -5.57 -11.23 -21.22
CA MET A 277 -5.76 -9.89 -20.69
C MET A 277 -4.55 -9.44 -19.83
N ALA A 278 -4.69 -8.36 -19.08
CA ALA A 278 -3.62 -7.81 -18.25
C ALA A 278 -4.06 -7.71 -16.79
N GLY A 279 -3.13 -7.86 -15.84
CA GLY A 279 -3.33 -7.63 -14.41
C GLY A 279 -2.75 -6.29 -13.96
N ILE A 280 -3.32 -5.68 -12.94
CA ILE A 280 -2.88 -4.37 -12.40
C ILE A 280 -1.45 -4.46 -11.90
N ALA A 281 -1.17 -5.40 -11.03
CA ALA A 281 0.15 -5.70 -10.46
C ALA A 281 0.63 -7.04 -11.04
N ASN A 282 0.93 -7.05 -12.33
CA ASN A 282 1.08 -8.23 -13.17
C ASN A 282 2.28 -9.13 -12.85
N LYS A 283 3.13 -8.74 -11.90
CA LYS A 283 4.19 -9.57 -11.31
C LYS A 283 4.04 -9.77 -9.80
N ALA A 284 2.93 -9.32 -9.22
CA ALA A 284 2.57 -9.73 -7.89
C ALA A 284 2.12 -11.19 -7.89
N ARG A 285 2.28 -11.86 -6.75
CA ARG A 285 1.77 -13.22 -6.57
C ARG A 285 0.45 -13.18 -5.83
N VAL A 286 -0.50 -13.99 -6.23
CA VAL A 286 -1.76 -14.18 -5.53
C VAL A 286 -1.66 -15.40 -4.61
N LEU A 287 -1.94 -15.20 -3.32
CA LEU A 287 -2.17 -16.27 -2.35
C LEU A 287 -3.70 -16.46 -2.23
N PRO A 288 -4.27 -17.47 -2.88
CA PRO A 288 -5.72 -17.69 -2.79
C PRO A 288 -6.08 -18.31 -1.45
N VAL A 289 -7.12 -17.78 -0.82
CA VAL A 289 -7.66 -18.29 0.45
C VAL A 289 -9.15 -18.47 0.27
N ARG A 290 -9.60 -19.74 0.20
CA ARG A 290 -10.98 -20.05 -0.02
C ARG A 290 -11.78 -19.88 1.27
N VAL A 291 -12.73 -18.95 1.26
CA VAL A 291 -13.62 -18.64 2.38
C VAL A 291 -15.09 -18.61 1.96
N LEU A 292 -15.37 -18.63 0.66
CA LEU A 292 -16.70 -18.67 0.06
C LEU A 292 -16.87 -19.98 -0.72
N GLY A 293 -18.02 -20.61 -0.55
CA GLY A 293 -18.44 -21.78 -1.29
C GLY A 293 -19.93 -21.67 -1.61
N HIS A 294 -20.62 -22.79 -1.72
CA HIS A 294 -22.06 -22.81 -1.88
C HIS A 294 -22.71 -21.98 -0.76
N CYS A 295 -23.63 -21.10 -1.09
CA CYS A 295 -24.32 -20.26 -0.11
C CYS A 295 -23.46 -19.17 0.59
N GLY A 296 -22.24 -18.92 0.16
CA GLY A 296 -21.36 -17.90 0.75
C GLY A 296 -20.32 -18.44 1.74
N GLY A 297 -20.09 -17.76 2.88
CA GLY A 297 -19.09 -18.15 3.86
C GLY A 297 -19.37 -17.61 5.27
N TYR A 298 -18.93 -18.34 6.29
CA TYR A 298 -19.13 -17.94 7.68
C TYR A 298 -18.13 -16.90 8.16
N THR A 299 -18.60 -15.97 8.96
CA THR A 299 -17.80 -14.90 9.56
C THR A 299 -16.59 -15.43 10.35
N SER A 300 -16.74 -16.56 11.05
CA SER A 300 -15.64 -17.19 11.81
C SER A 300 -14.52 -17.69 10.91
N ASP A 301 -14.85 -18.33 9.79
CA ASP A 301 -13.89 -18.82 8.81
C ASP A 301 -13.15 -17.66 8.13
N ILE A 302 -13.88 -16.57 7.81
CA ILE A 302 -13.30 -15.36 7.24
C ILE A 302 -12.35 -14.68 8.24
N ALA A 303 -12.71 -14.59 9.52
CA ALA A 303 -11.86 -13.98 10.55
C ALA A 303 -10.55 -14.78 10.76
N ASP A 304 -10.64 -16.11 10.77
CA ASP A 304 -9.47 -16.98 10.83
C ASP A 304 -8.59 -16.83 9.57
N ALA A 305 -9.20 -16.77 8.39
CA ALA A 305 -8.49 -16.55 7.13
C ALA A 305 -7.74 -15.21 7.10
N ILE A 306 -8.34 -14.10 7.58
CA ILE A 306 -7.68 -12.81 7.71
C ILE A 306 -6.46 -12.91 8.65
N THR A 307 -6.64 -13.57 9.78
CA THR A 307 -5.59 -13.77 10.77
C THR A 307 -4.44 -14.56 10.18
N TRP A 308 -4.72 -15.69 9.55
CA TRP A 308 -3.74 -16.57 8.95
C TRP A 308 -3.01 -15.91 7.76
N ALA A 309 -3.73 -15.33 6.82
CA ALA A 309 -3.13 -14.69 5.64
C ALA A 309 -2.13 -13.58 6.01
N SER A 310 -2.42 -12.84 7.09
CA SER A 310 -1.54 -11.78 7.61
C SER A 310 -0.38 -12.28 8.49
N GLY A 311 -0.20 -13.61 8.65
CA GLY A 311 0.89 -14.21 9.42
C GLY A 311 0.57 -14.42 10.91
N GLY A 312 -0.71 -14.35 11.31
CA GLY A 312 -1.16 -14.75 12.64
C GLY A 312 -1.41 -16.25 12.73
N HIS A 313 -1.36 -16.78 13.95
CA HIS A 313 -1.63 -18.19 14.22
C HIS A 313 -3.13 -18.49 14.29
N VAL A 314 -3.54 -19.62 13.74
CA VAL A 314 -4.91 -20.18 13.83
C VAL A 314 -4.81 -21.64 14.26
N ASP A 315 -5.45 -21.99 15.38
CA ASP A 315 -5.41 -23.33 15.92
C ASP A 315 -5.94 -24.39 14.92
N GLY A 316 -5.20 -25.46 14.78
CA GLY A 316 -5.54 -26.58 13.87
C GLY A 316 -5.21 -26.32 12.40
N VAL A 317 -4.64 -25.18 12.05
CA VAL A 317 -4.18 -24.82 10.70
C VAL A 317 -2.66 -24.57 10.75
N PRO A 318 -1.86 -25.13 9.81
CA PRO A 318 -0.44 -24.78 9.72
C PRO A 318 -0.25 -23.27 9.52
N ASP A 319 0.77 -22.68 10.16
CA ASP A 319 1.05 -21.26 10.01
C ASP A 319 1.39 -20.89 8.56
N ASN A 320 0.94 -19.72 8.13
CA ASN A 320 1.25 -19.20 6.80
C ASN A 320 2.75 -18.86 6.69
N THR A 321 3.47 -19.57 5.82
CA THR A 321 4.88 -19.31 5.52
C THR A 321 5.10 -18.22 4.49
N THR A 322 4.03 -17.69 3.90
CA THR A 322 4.04 -16.62 2.88
C THR A 322 3.14 -15.47 3.32
N PRO A 323 3.50 -14.72 4.39
CA PRO A 323 2.69 -13.61 4.85
C PRO A 323 2.60 -12.53 3.76
N VAL A 324 1.43 -11.92 3.66
CA VAL A 324 1.09 -11.01 2.55
C VAL A 324 1.26 -9.55 2.95
N GLN A 325 1.36 -8.67 1.95
CA GLN A 325 1.35 -7.23 2.13
C GLN A 325 -0.07 -6.65 2.06
N VAL A 326 -0.94 -7.32 1.28
CA VAL A 326 -2.31 -6.85 1.03
C VAL A 326 -3.28 -8.03 1.16
N ILE A 327 -4.42 -7.79 1.77
CA ILE A 327 -5.58 -8.70 1.76
C ILE A 327 -6.69 -8.02 0.94
N ASN A 328 -7.21 -8.74 -0.06
CA ASN A 328 -8.40 -8.37 -0.82
C ASN A 328 -9.59 -9.20 -0.35
N MET A 329 -10.67 -8.54 0.05
CA MET A 329 -11.94 -9.15 0.40
C MET A 329 -13.06 -8.59 -0.46
N SER A 330 -13.33 -9.25 -1.58
CA SER A 330 -14.43 -8.92 -2.49
C SER A 330 -15.73 -9.58 -2.02
N LEU A 331 -16.02 -9.47 -0.74
CA LEU A 331 -17.13 -10.11 -0.05
C LEU A 331 -17.75 -9.21 1.02
N GLY A 332 -18.92 -9.58 1.49
CA GLY A 332 -19.59 -8.91 2.60
C GLY A 332 -21.04 -9.37 2.76
N GLY A 333 -21.63 -9.00 3.88
CA GLY A 333 -23.02 -9.30 4.22
C GLY A 333 -23.64 -8.20 5.07
N SER A 334 -24.95 -8.28 5.28
CA SER A 334 -25.68 -7.37 6.17
C SER A 334 -25.22 -7.55 7.61
N GLY A 335 -25.11 -6.44 8.33
CA GLY A 335 -24.67 -6.39 9.72
C GLY A 335 -23.62 -5.30 9.93
N THR A 336 -23.61 -4.71 11.11
CA THR A 336 -22.58 -3.74 11.50
C THR A 336 -21.32 -4.47 11.96
N CYS A 337 -20.15 -3.83 11.80
CA CYS A 337 -18.90 -4.32 12.35
C CYS A 337 -18.31 -3.25 13.30
N SER A 338 -17.84 -3.68 14.45
CA SER A 338 -17.14 -2.86 15.42
C SER A 338 -15.73 -3.42 15.69
N ALA A 339 -14.94 -2.70 16.47
CA ALA A 339 -13.62 -3.19 16.90
C ALA A 339 -13.70 -4.43 17.82
N ASP A 340 -14.85 -4.68 18.43
CA ASP A 340 -15.06 -5.79 19.37
C ASP A 340 -15.57 -7.06 18.68
N ASP A 341 -16.02 -6.96 17.41
CA ASP A 341 -16.45 -8.11 16.62
C ASP A 341 -15.25 -8.94 16.12
N VAL A 342 -15.43 -10.24 15.94
CA VAL A 342 -14.35 -11.14 15.50
C VAL A 342 -13.71 -10.68 14.19
N THR A 343 -14.50 -10.18 13.23
CA THR A 343 -13.98 -9.63 11.97
C THR A 343 -13.22 -8.35 12.19
N GLY A 344 -13.71 -7.44 13.05
CA GLY A 344 -13.03 -6.21 13.43
C GLY A 344 -11.69 -6.47 14.11
N GLN A 345 -11.66 -7.43 15.04
CA GLN A 345 -10.42 -7.86 15.71
C GLN A 345 -9.43 -8.48 14.74
N ALA A 346 -9.87 -9.34 13.80
CA ALA A 346 -9.02 -9.95 12.78
C ALA A 346 -8.40 -8.90 11.86
N ILE A 347 -9.19 -7.92 11.38
CA ILE A 347 -8.72 -6.79 10.57
C ILE A 347 -7.72 -5.94 11.35
N ALA A 348 -8.02 -5.58 12.60
CA ALA A 348 -7.10 -4.82 13.45
C ALA A 348 -5.77 -5.58 13.66
N GLY A 349 -5.85 -6.90 13.86
CA GLY A 349 -4.69 -7.78 13.93
C GLY A 349 -3.84 -7.77 12.66
N ALA A 350 -4.46 -7.87 11.48
CA ALA A 350 -3.77 -7.78 10.19
C ALA A 350 -3.09 -6.42 9.99
N ILE A 351 -3.79 -5.34 10.30
CA ILE A 351 -3.26 -3.97 10.24
C ILE A 351 -2.06 -3.80 11.20
N SER A 352 -2.13 -4.35 12.40
CA SER A 352 -1.02 -4.29 13.37
C SER A 352 0.23 -5.04 12.89
N ARG A 353 0.06 -6.05 12.04
CA ARG A 353 1.13 -6.78 11.35
C ARG A 353 1.62 -6.08 10.08
N GLY A 354 1.07 -4.91 9.75
CA GLY A 354 1.49 -4.10 8.61
C GLY A 354 0.76 -4.42 7.30
N VAL A 355 -0.29 -5.24 7.33
CA VAL A 355 -1.03 -5.67 6.13
C VAL A 355 -2.18 -4.69 5.83
N ALA A 356 -2.25 -4.21 4.60
CA ALA A 356 -3.37 -3.40 4.12
C ALA A 356 -4.58 -4.30 3.83
N VAL A 357 -5.74 -3.97 4.40
CA VAL A 357 -6.98 -4.75 4.21
C VAL A 357 -7.95 -3.94 3.36
N VAL A 358 -8.25 -4.44 2.16
CA VAL A 358 -9.10 -3.80 1.16
C VAL A 358 -10.40 -4.59 1.03
N VAL A 359 -11.54 -3.91 1.20
CA VAL A 359 -12.86 -4.56 1.27
C VAL A 359 -13.88 -3.91 0.35
N ALA A 360 -14.80 -4.71 -0.19
CA ALA A 360 -15.91 -4.23 -1.00
C ALA A 360 -16.95 -3.49 -0.15
N ALA A 361 -17.49 -2.38 -0.66
CA ALA A 361 -18.55 -1.65 0.04
C ALA A 361 -19.88 -2.41 0.07
N GLY A 362 -20.11 -3.31 -0.91
CA GLY A 362 -21.35 -4.06 -1.10
C GLY A 362 -22.23 -3.51 -2.22
N ASN A 363 -23.22 -4.30 -2.64
CA ASN A 363 -23.99 -4.13 -3.88
C ASN A 363 -25.50 -3.91 -3.64
N SER A 364 -25.89 -3.43 -2.47
CA SER A 364 -27.31 -3.30 -2.06
C SER A 364 -27.87 -1.90 -2.24
N ASN A 365 -27.11 -0.96 -2.83
CA ASN A 365 -27.50 0.47 -2.92
C ASN A 365 -27.93 1.03 -1.56
N ALA A 366 -27.17 0.74 -0.50
CA ALA A 366 -27.50 1.07 0.88
C ALA A 366 -26.30 1.69 1.61
N ASP A 367 -26.54 2.21 2.83
CA ASP A 367 -25.46 2.79 3.64
C ASP A 367 -24.51 1.69 4.11
N VAL A 368 -23.23 1.85 3.79
CA VAL A 368 -22.13 0.94 4.11
C VAL A 368 -21.99 0.68 5.61
N ALA A 369 -22.45 1.57 6.46
CA ALA A 369 -22.44 1.40 7.90
C ALA A 369 -23.21 0.15 8.39
N ASN A 370 -24.08 -0.39 7.55
CA ASN A 370 -24.91 -1.57 7.85
C ASN A 370 -24.35 -2.87 7.26
N PHE A 371 -23.10 -2.87 6.78
CA PHE A 371 -22.50 -4.02 6.11
C PHE A 371 -21.13 -4.38 6.71
N SER A 372 -20.91 -5.66 6.97
CA SER A 372 -19.63 -6.23 7.41
C SER A 372 -18.97 -6.96 6.21
N PRO A 373 -17.64 -6.85 6.00
CA PRO A 373 -16.64 -6.13 6.79
C PRO A 373 -16.49 -4.64 6.43
N ALA A 374 -17.32 -4.09 5.55
CA ALA A 374 -17.18 -2.71 5.06
C ALA A 374 -17.31 -1.64 6.15
N SER A 375 -18.04 -1.90 7.25
CA SER A 375 -18.12 -1.00 8.40
C SER A 375 -17.04 -1.24 9.46
N CYS A 376 -16.15 -2.24 9.28
CA CYS A 376 -15.08 -2.53 10.22
C CYS A 376 -14.05 -1.40 10.28
N PRO A 377 -13.59 -1.00 11.47
CA PRO A 377 -12.56 0.04 11.60
C PRO A 377 -11.25 -0.36 10.92
N GLY A 378 -10.62 0.61 10.25
CA GLY A 378 -9.30 0.46 9.64
C GLY A 378 -9.29 -0.16 8.23
N ALA A 379 -10.35 -0.76 7.77
CA ALA A 379 -10.46 -1.28 6.41
C ALA A 379 -10.42 -0.16 5.35
N ILE A 380 -9.84 -0.46 4.19
CA ILE A 380 -9.91 0.39 3.00
C ILE A 380 -11.15 -0.04 2.21
N VAL A 381 -12.22 0.72 2.35
CA VAL A 381 -13.54 0.37 1.79
C VAL A 381 -13.70 0.96 0.40
N VAL A 382 -14.04 0.11 -0.57
CA VAL A 382 -14.06 0.47 -1.99
C VAL A 382 -15.48 0.48 -2.54
N GLY A 383 -15.94 1.65 -2.98
CA GLY A 383 -17.18 1.83 -3.76
C GLY A 383 -16.95 1.57 -5.25
N ALA A 384 -18.02 1.34 -6.01
CA ALA A 384 -17.94 1.08 -7.43
C ALA A 384 -18.37 2.27 -8.29
N ASN A 385 -17.55 2.58 -9.32
CA ASN A 385 -17.93 3.45 -10.43
C ASN A 385 -17.87 2.69 -11.76
N GLY A 386 -18.66 3.15 -12.74
CA GLY A 386 -18.59 2.65 -14.11
C GLY A 386 -17.71 3.50 -15.01
N ILE A 387 -17.77 3.24 -16.33
CA ILE A 387 -16.96 3.93 -17.34
C ILE A 387 -17.27 5.44 -17.40
N ALA A 388 -18.51 5.85 -17.10
CA ALA A 388 -18.88 7.26 -17.04
C ALA A 388 -18.32 7.99 -15.80
N GLY A 389 -17.62 7.29 -14.92
CA GLY A 389 -17.08 7.85 -13.67
C GLY A 389 -18.11 8.23 -12.63
N LYS A 390 -19.33 7.72 -12.75
CA LYS A 390 -20.44 7.89 -11.81
C LYS A 390 -20.51 6.70 -10.86
N ARG A 391 -21.15 6.90 -9.70
CA ARG A 391 -21.52 5.77 -8.84
C ARG A 391 -22.40 4.80 -9.61
N THR A 392 -22.11 3.51 -9.53
CA THR A 392 -22.98 2.48 -10.10
C THR A 392 -24.26 2.34 -9.29
N PHE A 393 -25.35 1.98 -9.94
CA PHE A 393 -26.69 1.92 -9.33
C PHE A 393 -26.77 0.99 -8.11
N TYR A 394 -25.93 -0.02 -8.05
CA TYR A 394 -25.89 -1.04 -6.98
C TYR A 394 -24.94 -0.68 -5.85
N SER A 395 -23.90 0.14 -6.08
CA SER A 395 -22.84 0.38 -5.09
C SER A 395 -23.41 0.91 -3.78
N ASN A 396 -23.02 0.28 -2.68
CA ASN A 396 -23.22 0.84 -1.36
C ASN A 396 -22.44 2.16 -1.23
N TYR A 397 -22.87 3.00 -0.33
CA TYR A 397 -22.42 4.39 -0.17
C TYR A 397 -22.32 4.78 1.31
N GLY A 398 -21.87 5.97 1.59
CA GLY A 398 -21.79 6.51 2.96
C GLY A 398 -20.40 6.99 3.32
N THR A 399 -20.29 7.57 4.51
CA THR A 399 -19.03 8.17 5.02
C THR A 399 -17.94 7.14 5.31
N GLY A 400 -18.32 5.85 5.44
CA GLY A 400 -17.38 4.74 5.63
C GLY A 400 -16.61 4.37 4.36
N VAL A 401 -17.10 4.73 3.15
CA VAL A 401 -16.38 4.44 1.91
C VAL A 401 -15.13 5.29 1.80
N THR A 402 -13.98 4.66 1.58
CA THR A 402 -12.67 5.33 1.50
C THR A 402 -12.47 6.03 0.15
N LEU A 403 -12.68 5.29 -0.93
CA LEU A 403 -12.56 5.76 -2.31
C LEU A 403 -13.37 4.85 -3.24
N SER A 404 -13.46 5.22 -4.51
CA SER A 404 -14.12 4.44 -5.55
C SER A 404 -13.10 3.87 -6.52
N ALA A 405 -13.46 2.77 -7.19
CA ALA A 405 -12.69 2.17 -8.27
C ALA A 405 -13.63 1.59 -9.34
N PRO A 406 -13.10 1.24 -10.54
CA PRO A 406 -13.89 0.61 -11.59
C PRO A 406 -14.53 -0.70 -11.11
N GLY A 407 -15.85 -0.71 -10.98
CA GLY A 407 -16.64 -1.90 -10.64
C GLY A 407 -17.58 -2.35 -11.75
N GLY A 408 -17.63 -1.56 -12.82
CA GLY A 408 -18.59 -1.77 -13.91
C GLY A 408 -19.98 -1.24 -13.58
N GLY A 409 -20.63 -0.63 -14.55
CA GLY A 409 -21.96 -0.04 -14.43
C GLY A 409 -23.06 -0.78 -15.19
N VAL A 410 -22.70 -1.87 -15.90
CA VAL A 410 -23.57 -2.63 -16.81
C VAL A 410 -24.04 -1.82 -18.03
N TYR A 411 -24.29 -0.53 -17.85
CA TYR A 411 -24.80 0.39 -18.86
C TYR A 411 -23.87 1.59 -19.05
N PRO A 412 -23.89 2.29 -20.20
CA PRO A 412 -22.92 3.37 -20.52
C PRO A 412 -22.99 4.59 -19.60
N ASN A 413 -24.10 4.78 -18.90
CA ASN A 413 -24.33 5.91 -17.98
C ASN A 413 -24.41 5.47 -16.50
N ASP A 414 -24.03 4.21 -16.20
CA ASP A 414 -24.04 3.60 -14.87
C ASP A 414 -25.45 3.52 -14.22
N ALA A 415 -26.49 3.56 -15.04
CA ALA A 415 -27.91 3.50 -14.63
C ALA A 415 -28.36 2.08 -14.30
N SER A 416 -29.54 1.95 -13.69
CA SER A 416 -30.13 0.65 -13.32
C SER A 416 -30.84 -0.07 -14.46
N SER A 417 -30.91 0.53 -15.64
CA SER A 417 -31.59 -0.02 -16.81
C SER A 417 -31.02 0.56 -18.10
N GLY A 418 -31.27 -0.11 -19.20
CA GLY A 418 -30.80 0.30 -20.53
C GLY A 418 -30.32 -0.89 -21.36
N SER A 419 -29.53 -0.63 -22.39
CA SER A 419 -28.86 -1.68 -23.12
C SER A 419 -27.54 -2.04 -22.44
N THR A 420 -27.35 -3.31 -22.14
CA THR A 420 -26.09 -3.86 -21.65
C THR A 420 -25.00 -3.68 -22.67
N ILE A 421 -23.83 -3.21 -22.25
CA ILE A 421 -22.66 -2.99 -23.12
C ILE A 421 -21.42 -3.63 -22.52
N LYS A 422 -20.42 -3.92 -23.34
CA LYS A 422 -19.14 -4.50 -22.87
C LYS A 422 -18.37 -3.54 -21.98
N ALA A 423 -18.42 -2.26 -22.29
CA ALA A 423 -17.90 -1.18 -21.46
C ALA A 423 -18.55 -1.09 -20.05
N GLY A 424 -19.67 -1.77 -19.83
CA GLY A 424 -20.36 -1.84 -18.54
C GLY A 424 -19.75 -2.83 -17.56
N PHE A 425 -18.74 -3.61 -17.97
CA PHE A 425 -18.15 -4.67 -17.14
C PHE A 425 -16.66 -4.44 -16.90
N VAL A 426 -16.19 -5.01 -15.81
CA VAL A 426 -14.77 -5.30 -15.58
C VAL A 426 -14.50 -6.69 -16.13
N TRP A 427 -13.48 -6.82 -16.99
CA TRP A 427 -13.14 -8.05 -17.69
C TRP A 427 -11.89 -8.67 -17.09
N SER A 428 -11.92 -9.99 -16.85
CA SER A 428 -10.83 -10.75 -16.26
C SER A 428 -10.99 -12.26 -16.52
N THR A 429 -10.08 -13.07 -15.99
CA THR A 429 -10.10 -14.53 -16.05
C THR A 429 -11.33 -15.12 -15.34
N ILE A 430 -11.92 -16.14 -15.93
CA ILE A 430 -13.00 -16.97 -15.36
C ILE A 430 -12.83 -18.44 -15.76
N ASN A 431 -13.75 -19.28 -15.35
CA ASN A 431 -13.90 -20.65 -15.84
C ASN A 431 -15.27 -20.85 -16.49
N SER A 432 -15.40 -21.82 -17.40
CA SER A 432 -16.65 -22.11 -18.13
C SER A 432 -17.51 -23.18 -17.46
N GLY A 433 -17.05 -23.81 -16.39
CA GLY A 433 -17.81 -24.82 -15.67
C GLY A 433 -19.07 -24.21 -15.08
N THR A 434 -20.17 -24.96 -15.10
CA THR A 434 -21.41 -24.54 -14.43
C THR A 434 -21.46 -25.02 -12.99
N HIS A 435 -20.75 -26.08 -12.66
CA HIS A 435 -20.56 -26.64 -11.31
C HIS A 435 -19.05 -26.64 -11.00
N GLU A 436 -18.38 -27.77 -11.25
CA GLU A 436 -16.93 -27.89 -11.07
C GLU A 436 -16.17 -27.17 -12.19
N PRO A 437 -14.88 -26.84 -11.96
CA PRO A 437 -14.04 -26.21 -12.98
C PRO A 437 -13.90 -27.08 -14.24
N THR A 438 -13.99 -26.46 -15.42
CA THR A 438 -13.80 -27.14 -16.71
C THR A 438 -12.72 -26.45 -17.56
N THR A 439 -13.12 -25.50 -18.38
CA THR A 439 -12.21 -24.82 -19.31
C THR A 439 -11.98 -23.37 -18.88
N GLU A 440 -10.73 -22.93 -18.90
CA GLU A 440 -10.36 -21.51 -18.70
C GLU A 440 -11.05 -20.61 -19.74
N ASN A 441 -11.41 -19.42 -19.32
CA ASN A 441 -12.11 -18.44 -20.13
C ASN A 441 -11.89 -17.02 -19.59
N TYR A 442 -12.41 -16.03 -20.29
CA TYR A 442 -12.46 -14.63 -19.85
C TYR A 442 -13.90 -14.15 -19.83
N GLY A 443 -14.24 -13.34 -18.86
CA GLY A 443 -15.60 -12.84 -18.69
C GLY A 443 -15.69 -11.48 -18.06
N GLY A 444 -16.82 -10.83 -18.26
CA GLY A 444 -17.12 -9.53 -17.66
C GLY A 444 -18.03 -9.69 -16.44
N MET A 445 -17.65 -9.07 -15.33
CA MET A 445 -18.47 -8.98 -14.11
C MET A 445 -18.66 -7.51 -13.70
N ALA A 446 -19.67 -7.23 -12.88
CA ALA A 446 -19.92 -5.92 -12.32
C ALA A 446 -20.26 -6.01 -10.84
N GLY A 447 -19.60 -5.21 -10.01
CA GLY A 447 -19.80 -5.19 -8.55
C GLY A 447 -18.73 -4.38 -7.83
N THR A 448 -18.98 -4.03 -6.57
CA THR A 448 -17.91 -3.53 -5.69
C THR A 448 -16.82 -4.57 -5.48
N SER A 449 -17.15 -5.84 -5.71
CA SER A 449 -16.21 -6.97 -5.75
C SER A 449 -15.17 -6.83 -6.85
N GLN A 450 -15.52 -6.22 -8.00
CA GLN A 450 -14.59 -5.94 -9.09
C GLN A 450 -13.84 -4.63 -8.89
N ALA A 451 -14.40 -3.69 -8.13
CA ALA A 451 -13.73 -2.45 -7.75
C ALA A 451 -12.60 -2.70 -6.72
N THR A 452 -12.82 -3.60 -5.78
CA THR A 452 -11.88 -3.90 -4.68
C THR A 452 -10.50 -4.36 -5.16
N PRO A 453 -10.37 -5.33 -6.10
CA PRO A 453 -9.08 -5.77 -6.61
C PRO A 453 -8.31 -4.67 -7.36
N HIS A 454 -8.99 -3.65 -7.91
CA HIS A 454 -8.30 -2.48 -8.45
C HIS A 454 -7.48 -1.77 -7.38
N VAL A 455 -8.08 -1.54 -6.22
CA VAL A 455 -7.38 -0.87 -5.12
C VAL A 455 -6.30 -1.78 -4.52
N ALA A 456 -6.57 -3.07 -4.35
CA ALA A 456 -5.57 -4.04 -3.87
C ALA A 456 -4.35 -4.12 -4.81
N GLY A 457 -4.58 -4.17 -6.13
CA GLY A 457 -3.53 -4.14 -7.14
C GLY A 457 -2.74 -2.82 -7.13
N VAL A 458 -3.41 -1.68 -6.94
CA VAL A 458 -2.72 -0.38 -6.80
C VAL A 458 -1.85 -0.34 -5.55
N VAL A 459 -2.30 -0.89 -4.42
CA VAL A 459 -1.46 -1.02 -3.21
C VAL A 459 -0.25 -1.91 -3.50
N ALA A 460 -0.43 -3.02 -4.21
CA ALA A 460 0.68 -3.88 -4.61
C ALA A 460 1.69 -3.16 -5.52
N LEU A 461 1.24 -2.32 -6.45
CA LEU A 461 2.13 -1.47 -7.25
C LEU A 461 2.89 -0.46 -6.37
N MET A 462 2.23 0.17 -5.39
CA MET A 462 2.89 1.10 -4.46
C MET A 462 4.00 0.40 -3.67
N ASP A 463 3.74 -0.78 -3.13
CA ASP A 463 4.71 -1.55 -2.35
C ASP A 463 5.87 -2.03 -3.23
N SER A 464 5.58 -2.55 -4.42
CA SER A 464 6.60 -2.98 -5.40
C SER A 464 7.53 -1.83 -5.79
N ALA A 465 6.98 -0.65 -6.09
CA ALA A 465 7.76 0.54 -6.42
C ALA A 465 8.70 0.94 -5.27
N ARG A 466 8.23 0.87 -4.03
CA ARG A 466 9.03 1.16 -2.84
C ARG A 466 10.13 0.13 -2.62
N MET A 467 9.82 -1.16 -2.79
CA MET A 467 10.80 -2.23 -2.71
C MET A 467 11.90 -2.05 -3.76
N ALA A 468 11.55 -1.73 -5.01
CA ALA A 468 12.51 -1.48 -6.08
C ALA A 468 13.46 -0.32 -5.77
N LEU A 469 12.99 0.69 -5.03
CA LEU A 469 13.78 1.84 -4.58
C LEU A 469 14.40 1.65 -3.19
N SER A 470 14.27 0.47 -2.58
CA SER A 470 14.73 0.18 -1.21
C SER A 470 14.19 1.18 -0.17
N LEU A 471 12.99 1.67 -0.38
CA LEU A 471 12.28 2.54 0.56
C LEU A 471 11.58 1.68 1.63
N PRO A 472 11.45 2.15 2.87
CA PRO A 472 10.67 1.44 3.89
C PRO A 472 9.23 1.22 3.45
N ALA A 473 8.62 0.08 3.80
CA ALA A 473 7.21 -0.18 3.55
C ALA A 473 6.33 0.92 4.14
N LEU A 474 5.21 1.22 3.48
CA LEU A 474 4.18 2.09 4.07
C LEU A 474 3.40 1.31 5.13
N THR A 475 3.02 1.98 6.20
CA THR A 475 2.00 1.43 7.11
C THR A 475 0.63 1.43 6.43
N PRO A 476 -0.32 0.57 6.83
CA PRO A 476 -1.67 0.58 6.27
C PRO A 476 -2.37 1.94 6.35
N ALA A 477 -2.14 2.71 7.41
CA ALA A 477 -2.65 4.08 7.53
C ALA A 477 -2.04 5.03 6.49
N GLN A 478 -0.73 4.90 6.20
CA GLN A 478 -0.08 5.68 5.14
C GLN A 478 -0.57 5.26 3.76
N VAL A 479 -0.76 3.96 3.51
CA VAL A 479 -1.38 3.44 2.27
C VAL A 479 -2.75 4.10 2.06
N ARG A 480 -3.62 4.06 3.08
CA ARG A 480 -4.94 4.69 3.05
C ARG A 480 -4.86 6.19 2.77
N SER A 481 -3.93 6.90 3.42
CA SER A 481 -3.72 8.34 3.23
C SER A 481 -3.26 8.67 1.81
N VAL A 482 -2.34 7.87 1.22
CA VAL A 482 -1.91 8.04 -0.16
C VAL A 482 -3.09 7.85 -1.11
N LEU A 483 -3.86 6.77 -0.97
CA LEU A 483 -5.03 6.49 -1.80
C LEU A 483 -6.06 7.63 -1.77
N ILE A 484 -6.41 8.12 -0.58
CA ILE A 484 -7.34 9.25 -0.40
C ILE A 484 -6.79 10.52 -1.05
N GLY A 485 -5.52 10.84 -0.79
CA GLY A 485 -4.90 12.10 -1.24
C GLY A 485 -4.57 12.14 -2.73
N THR A 486 -4.60 11.00 -3.43
CA THR A 486 -4.31 10.90 -4.86
C THR A 486 -5.51 10.47 -5.70
N ALA A 487 -6.64 10.15 -5.05
CA ALA A 487 -7.87 9.83 -5.75
C ALA A 487 -8.29 10.99 -6.66
N ARG A 488 -8.60 10.66 -7.91
CA ARG A 488 -9.05 11.62 -8.92
C ARG A 488 -10.49 12.05 -8.63
N ALA A 489 -10.76 13.35 -8.72
CA ALA A 489 -12.10 13.87 -8.51
C ALA A 489 -13.12 13.20 -9.45
N PHE A 490 -14.34 12.97 -8.95
CA PHE A 490 -15.42 12.49 -9.79
C PHE A 490 -15.76 13.52 -10.89
N PRO A 491 -16.06 13.08 -12.11
CA PRO A 491 -16.43 14.01 -13.21
C PRO A 491 -17.69 14.81 -12.91
N ALA A 492 -18.57 14.28 -12.09
CA ALA A 492 -19.72 14.96 -11.51
C ALA A 492 -19.92 14.46 -10.07
N LYS A 493 -20.49 15.31 -9.21
CA LYS A 493 -20.78 14.92 -7.82
C LYS A 493 -21.66 13.66 -7.82
N PRO A 494 -21.24 12.56 -7.17
CA PRO A 494 -22.10 11.38 -7.03
C PRO A 494 -23.42 11.71 -6.30
N ASP A 495 -24.47 11.00 -6.64
CA ASP A 495 -25.79 11.10 -5.99
C ASP A 495 -25.73 10.72 -4.50
N GLN A 496 -24.85 9.77 -4.15
CA GLN A 496 -24.52 9.35 -2.80
C GLN A 496 -22.99 9.31 -2.64
N PRO A 497 -22.44 9.55 -1.44
CA PRO A 497 -21.00 9.57 -1.23
C PRO A 497 -20.37 8.17 -1.38
N ILE A 498 -19.40 8.05 -2.26
CA ILE A 498 -18.59 6.84 -2.49
C ILE A 498 -17.09 7.12 -2.33
N GLY A 499 -16.74 7.84 -1.27
CA GLY A 499 -15.37 8.11 -0.87
C GLY A 499 -14.77 9.38 -1.49
N SER A 500 -13.44 9.50 -1.41
CA SER A 500 -12.68 10.71 -1.76
C SER A 500 -12.59 10.99 -3.25
N GLY A 501 -12.82 10.01 -4.10
CA GLY A 501 -12.68 10.09 -5.56
C GLY A 501 -12.45 8.72 -6.18
N ILE A 502 -12.10 8.67 -7.45
CA ILE A 502 -11.78 7.46 -8.20
C ILE A 502 -10.27 7.18 -8.04
N VAL A 503 -9.89 5.94 -7.77
CA VAL A 503 -8.49 5.53 -7.66
C VAL A 503 -7.70 5.94 -8.91
N ASP A 504 -6.51 6.50 -8.71
CA ASP A 504 -5.54 6.81 -9.76
C ASP A 504 -4.22 6.10 -9.44
N ALA A 505 -3.96 5.00 -10.14
CA ALA A 505 -2.79 4.16 -9.90
C ALA A 505 -1.47 4.92 -10.09
N TYR A 506 -1.37 5.71 -11.16
CA TYR A 506 -0.15 6.48 -11.44
C TYR A 506 0.12 7.53 -10.38
N ALA A 507 -0.90 8.27 -9.96
CA ALA A 507 -0.77 9.27 -8.91
C ALA A 507 -0.43 8.63 -7.55
N ALA A 508 -1.06 7.48 -7.22
CA ALA A 508 -0.80 6.76 -5.98
C ALA A 508 0.63 6.21 -5.92
N VAL A 509 1.11 5.54 -6.97
CA VAL A 509 2.49 5.02 -7.05
C VAL A 509 3.49 6.18 -7.02
N THR A 510 3.27 7.25 -7.80
CA THR A 510 4.13 8.44 -7.81
C THR A 510 4.24 9.04 -6.41
N LYS A 511 3.13 9.16 -5.69
CA LYS A 511 3.12 9.67 -4.31
C LYS A 511 3.81 8.73 -3.34
N ALA A 512 3.62 7.44 -3.50
CA ALA A 512 4.25 6.42 -2.66
C ALA A 512 5.78 6.44 -2.73
N ILE A 513 6.36 6.61 -3.92
CA ILE A 513 7.83 6.66 -4.12
C ILE A 513 8.44 8.03 -3.92
N ASN A 514 7.64 9.07 -4.11
CA ASN A 514 8.02 10.45 -3.81
C ASN A 514 7.15 10.91 -2.64
N PRO A 515 7.45 10.53 -1.40
CA PRO A 515 6.77 11.11 -0.27
C PRO A 515 7.14 12.59 -0.25
N SER A 516 6.46 13.34 -1.11
CA SER A 516 6.60 14.79 -1.16
C SER A 516 6.33 15.28 0.25
N THR A 517 7.19 16.16 0.72
CA THR A 517 7.05 16.92 1.95
C THR A 517 5.80 17.83 1.97
N THR A 518 4.92 17.73 0.99
CA THR A 518 3.59 18.31 1.06
C THR A 518 2.68 17.33 1.79
N ASP A 519 2.64 17.50 3.08
CA ASP A 519 1.58 17.02 3.96
C ASP A 519 0.19 17.24 3.34
N PRO A 520 -0.81 16.43 3.71
CA PRO A 520 -2.21 16.74 3.40
C PRO A 520 -2.47 18.22 3.72
N THR A 521 -3.22 18.90 2.87
CA THR A 521 -3.53 20.32 3.04
C THR A 521 -3.92 20.55 4.50
N ALA A 522 -3.11 21.31 5.21
CA ALA A 522 -3.33 21.54 6.63
C ALA A 522 -4.71 22.14 6.84
N THR A 523 -5.48 21.59 7.75
CA THR A 523 -6.75 22.19 8.16
C THR A 523 -6.45 23.52 8.83
N GLN A 524 -6.93 24.62 8.25
CA GLN A 524 -6.69 25.96 8.78
C GLN A 524 -7.44 26.13 10.11
N LEU A 525 -6.70 26.43 11.15
CA LEU A 525 -7.26 26.84 12.45
C LEU A 525 -7.54 28.33 12.45
N ILE A 526 -8.64 28.71 13.09
CA ILE A 526 -8.98 30.10 13.39
C ILE A 526 -8.58 30.35 14.84
N ASN A 527 -7.89 31.47 15.11
CA ASN A 527 -7.44 31.84 16.44
C ASN A 527 -8.58 31.74 17.49
N GLY A 528 -8.39 30.90 18.50
CA GLY A 528 -9.34 30.68 19.60
C GLY A 528 -10.56 29.83 19.24
N THR A 529 -10.72 29.37 18.00
CA THR A 529 -11.86 28.53 17.57
C THR A 529 -11.47 27.05 17.62
N PRO A 530 -12.16 26.19 18.39
CA PRO A 530 -11.84 24.78 18.48
C PRO A 530 -12.35 23.99 17.24
N VAL A 531 -11.56 23.04 16.77
CA VAL A 531 -12.01 21.97 15.86
C VAL A 531 -12.37 20.77 16.74
N THR A 532 -13.65 20.44 16.78
CA THR A 532 -14.21 19.39 17.64
C THR A 532 -14.48 18.09 16.89
N ASN A 533 -14.71 16.99 17.62
CA ASN A 533 -15.05 15.67 17.09
C ASN A 533 -13.97 15.08 16.16
N VAL A 534 -12.73 15.39 16.43
CA VAL A 534 -11.59 14.82 15.71
C VAL A 534 -11.43 13.35 16.13
N THR A 535 -11.37 12.47 15.14
CA THR A 535 -11.31 11.01 15.33
C THR A 535 -10.25 10.44 14.39
N GLY A 536 -9.54 9.42 14.82
CA GLY A 536 -8.55 8.70 14.00
C GLY A 536 -8.13 7.40 14.68
N ALA A 537 -7.48 6.54 13.91
CA ALA A 537 -6.89 5.30 14.38
C ALA A 537 -5.47 5.52 14.94
N ALA A 538 -4.91 4.49 15.56
CA ALA A 538 -3.50 4.45 15.89
C ALA A 538 -2.63 4.71 14.65
N SER A 539 -1.61 5.54 14.78
CA SER A 539 -0.73 6.00 13.70
C SER A 539 -1.34 6.97 12.67
N ASP A 540 -2.63 7.30 12.75
CA ASP A 540 -3.19 8.38 11.93
C ASP A 540 -2.50 9.70 12.24
N THR A 541 -2.27 10.51 11.19
CA THR A 541 -1.67 11.83 11.34
C THR A 541 -2.59 12.88 10.74
N LEU A 542 -2.97 13.85 11.54
CA LEU A 542 -3.78 14.99 11.12
C LEU A 542 -2.93 16.26 11.17
N LEU A 543 -2.98 17.08 10.14
CA LEU A 543 -2.22 18.30 10.04
C LEU A 543 -3.14 19.52 10.12
N TYR A 544 -2.76 20.46 10.96
CA TYR A 544 -3.42 21.76 11.13
C TYR A 544 -2.41 22.88 10.91
N ALA A 545 -2.89 24.05 10.53
CA ALA A 545 -2.09 25.27 10.38
C ALA A 545 -2.76 26.45 11.07
N LEU A 546 -1.98 27.29 11.74
CA LEU A 546 -2.44 28.53 12.35
C LEU A 546 -1.51 29.68 11.96
N ASP A 547 -2.05 30.71 11.34
CA ASP A 547 -1.30 31.91 10.99
C ASP A 547 -1.19 32.84 12.21
N VAL A 548 0.05 33.08 12.64
CA VAL A 548 0.39 33.91 13.80
C VAL A 548 1.02 35.21 13.32
N PRO A 549 0.40 36.37 13.57
CA PRO A 549 0.92 37.66 13.13
C PRO A 549 2.14 38.11 13.94
N ALA A 550 2.91 39.03 13.39
CA ALA A 550 4.02 39.66 14.12
C ALA A 550 3.52 40.39 15.37
N GLY A 551 4.22 40.24 16.50
CA GLY A 551 3.84 40.83 17.78
C GLY A 551 2.82 40.01 18.59
N ALA A 552 2.34 38.89 18.09
CA ALA A 552 1.49 37.97 18.85
C ALA A 552 2.21 37.44 20.10
N ARG A 553 1.45 37.12 21.13
CA ARG A 553 1.95 36.60 22.42
C ARG A 553 1.16 35.37 22.85
N SER A 554 1.79 34.56 23.69
CA SER A 554 1.13 33.42 24.38
C SER A 554 0.42 32.46 23.42
N LEU A 555 1.12 32.03 22.34
CA LEU A 555 0.62 30.99 21.46
C LEU A 555 0.43 29.69 22.26
N ASN A 556 -0.79 29.17 22.27
CA ASN A 556 -1.15 27.93 22.93
C ASN A 556 -1.78 26.99 21.92
N LEU A 557 -1.12 25.86 21.66
CA LEU A 557 -1.56 24.81 20.75
C LEU A 557 -1.81 23.55 21.56
N ARG A 558 -3.03 23.02 21.50
CA ARG A 558 -3.42 21.91 22.38
C ARG A 558 -4.46 20.98 21.78
N THR A 559 -4.45 19.76 22.28
CA THR A 559 -5.53 18.79 22.14
C THR A 559 -6.17 18.55 23.50
N LEU A 560 -7.47 18.23 23.52
CA LEU A 560 -8.21 17.98 24.77
C LEU A 560 -9.48 17.18 24.53
N GLY A 561 -9.95 16.49 25.58
CA GLY A 561 -11.20 15.74 25.56
C GLY A 561 -11.12 14.44 24.73
N GLY A 562 -12.29 13.82 24.53
CA GLY A 562 -12.38 12.56 23.80
C GLY A 562 -11.80 11.36 24.56
N THR A 563 -11.58 10.28 23.82
CA THR A 563 -10.97 9.02 24.29
C THR A 563 -9.77 8.67 23.43
N GLY A 564 -8.86 7.80 23.91
CA GLY A 564 -7.67 7.36 23.21
C GLY A 564 -6.40 8.08 23.69
N ASP A 565 -5.38 8.12 22.84
CA ASP A 565 -4.08 8.73 23.10
C ASP A 565 -3.53 9.39 21.84
N VAL A 566 -3.15 10.67 21.91
CA VAL A 566 -2.57 11.43 20.80
C VAL A 566 -1.30 12.15 21.23
N SER A 567 -0.35 12.27 20.30
CA SER A 567 0.84 13.12 20.43
C SER A 567 0.70 14.38 19.59
N LEU A 568 1.27 15.49 20.09
CA LEU A 568 1.26 16.80 19.44
C LEU A 568 2.68 17.20 19.03
N TYR A 569 2.89 17.47 17.75
CA TYR A 569 4.16 17.95 17.18
C TYR A 569 3.95 19.29 16.49
N VAL A 570 4.84 20.25 16.75
CA VAL A 570 4.65 21.64 16.31
C VAL A 570 5.94 22.20 15.70
N LYS A 571 5.78 22.93 14.57
CA LYS A 571 6.87 23.59 13.88
C LYS A 571 6.37 24.82 13.13
N VAL A 572 7.20 25.87 13.02
CA VAL A 572 6.87 27.08 12.24
C VAL A 572 7.44 26.97 10.84
N GLY A 573 6.70 27.47 9.85
CA GLY A 573 7.12 27.60 8.45
C GLY A 573 6.96 26.33 7.61
N THR A 574 7.15 25.16 8.20
CA THR A 574 6.98 23.86 7.52
C THR A 574 6.31 22.85 8.43
N ALA A 575 5.57 21.89 7.86
CA ALA A 575 4.96 20.85 8.65
C ALA A 575 6.00 19.95 9.34
N PRO A 576 5.79 19.53 10.61
CA PRO A 576 6.63 18.54 11.27
C PRO A 576 6.61 17.21 10.51
N ALA A 577 7.71 16.44 10.54
CA ALA A 577 7.74 15.07 10.00
C ALA A 577 6.65 14.20 10.64
N LEU A 578 6.20 13.15 9.95
CA LEU A 578 5.11 12.27 10.40
C LEU A 578 5.35 11.67 11.78
N ASN A 579 6.60 11.37 12.11
CA ASN A 579 7.01 10.85 13.42
C ASN A 579 7.46 11.95 14.40
N GLY A 580 7.31 13.23 14.04
CA GLY A 580 7.72 14.37 14.86
C GLY A 580 9.22 14.51 15.09
N SER A 581 10.08 13.81 14.33
CA SER A 581 11.54 13.80 14.53
C SER A 581 12.19 15.19 14.37
N ASP A 582 11.61 16.07 13.55
CA ASP A 582 12.09 17.43 13.25
C ASP A 582 11.18 18.52 13.86
N ALA A 583 10.25 18.15 14.73
CA ALA A 583 9.36 19.09 15.41
C ALA A 583 10.16 20.02 16.35
N THR A 584 9.91 21.32 16.26
CA THR A 584 10.54 22.31 17.16
C THR A 584 10.01 22.17 18.60
N TYR A 585 8.74 21.85 18.72
CA TYR A 585 8.07 21.60 20.00
C TYR A 585 7.24 20.32 19.91
N LYS A 586 7.13 19.61 21.04
CA LYS A 586 6.31 18.40 21.12
C LYS A 586 5.68 18.24 22.50
N SER A 587 4.52 17.59 22.54
CA SER A 587 3.88 17.10 23.74
C SER A 587 3.41 15.67 23.45
N VAL A 588 3.85 14.71 24.27
CA VAL A 588 3.69 13.26 24.03
C VAL A 588 3.34 12.55 25.34
N LYS A 589 2.43 13.13 26.10
CA LYS A 589 1.97 12.56 27.38
C LYS A 589 0.90 11.49 27.12
N PRO A 590 0.74 10.52 28.00
CA PRO A 590 -0.38 9.58 27.90
C PRO A 590 -1.74 10.31 27.89
N GLY A 591 -2.61 9.94 26.95
CA GLY A 591 -3.96 10.47 26.79
C GLY A 591 -4.05 11.61 25.77
N ASN A 592 -5.21 12.29 25.71
CA ASN A 592 -5.53 13.28 24.68
C ASN A 592 -5.26 14.74 25.09
N SER A 593 -4.69 14.98 26.25
CA SER A 593 -4.50 16.33 26.77
C SER A 593 -3.07 16.82 26.54
N GLU A 594 -2.78 17.14 25.28
CA GLU A 594 -1.48 17.66 24.89
C GLU A 594 -1.47 19.18 24.84
N SER A 595 -0.34 19.80 25.15
CA SER A 595 -0.22 21.27 25.11
C SER A 595 1.21 21.72 24.83
N VAL A 596 1.34 22.66 23.91
CA VAL A 596 2.55 23.43 23.61
C VAL A 596 2.22 24.90 23.80
N VAL A 597 2.97 25.57 24.69
CA VAL A 597 2.80 27.01 25.00
C VAL A 597 4.08 27.76 24.66
N ILE A 598 3.97 28.82 23.87
CA ILE A 598 5.08 29.64 23.41
C ILE A 598 4.77 31.10 23.74
N SER A 599 5.54 31.69 24.67
CA SER A 599 5.29 33.04 25.18
C SER A 599 5.46 34.14 24.14
N THR A 600 6.46 34.00 23.27
CA THR A 600 6.80 34.95 22.19
C THR A 600 6.95 34.19 20.87
N PRO A 601 5.82 33.86 20.20
CA PRO A 601 5.88 33.09 18.96
C PRO A 601 6.45 33.97 17.83
N THR A 602 7.23 33.33 16.97
CA THR A 602 7.66 33.93 15.69
C THR A 602 6.44 34.12 14.79
N ALA A 603 6.37 35.23 14.05
CA ALA A 603 5.37 35.44 13.02
C ALA A 603 5.50 34.40 11.90
N GLY A 604 4.37 33.92 11.39
CA GLY A 604 4.31 32.96 10.29
C GLY A 604 3.27 31.86 10.52
N THR A 605 3.18 30.92 9.58
CA THR A 605 2.29 29.79 9.69
C THR A 605 2.89 28.74 10.63
N TRP A 606 2.19 28.42 11.69
CA TRP A 606 2.52 27.33 12.62
C TRP A 606 1.77 26.08 12.25
N TYR A 607 2.52 25.03 11.99
CA TYR A 607 1.98 23.72 11.64
C TYR A 607 1.90 22.84 12.90
N ILE A 608 0.76 22.18 13.07
CA ILE A 608 0.43 21.34 14.20
C ILE A 608 0.07 19.96 13.67
N ARG A 609 0.87 18.96 13.98
CA ARG A 609 0.57 17.57 13.66
C ARG A 609 0.06 16.85 14.89
N VAL A 610 -1.12 16.27 14.79
CA VAL A 610 -1.71 15.37 15.80
C VAL A 610 -1.52 13.95 15.30
N VAL A 611 -0.90 13.10 16.11
CA VAL A 611 -0.60 11.69 15.77
C VAL A 611 -1.27 10.79 16.78
N GLY A 612 -2.09 9.83 16.31
CA GLY A 612 -2.68 8.81 17.17
C GLY A 612 -1.60 7.86 17.71
N VAL A 613 -1.46 7.77 19.01
CA VAL A 613 -0.68 6.72 19.70
C VAL A 613 -1.54 5.46 19.86
N SER A 614 -2.83 5.66 20.08
CA SER A 614 -3.89 4.65 19.99
C SER A 614 -5.07 5.24 19.23
N ASP A 615 -6.09 4.43 18.95
CA ASP A 615 -7.35 4.94 18.39
C ASP A 615 -7.90 6.04 19.29
N PHE A 616 -8.32 7.14 18.67
CA PHE A 616 -8.85 8.29 19.41
C PHE A 616 -10.16 8.80 18.80
N ASN A 617 -11.05 9.26 19.67
CA ASN A 617 -12.38 9.68 19.24
C ASN A 617 -12.82 10.93 20.01
N LYS A 618 -13.48 11.86 19.30
CA LYS A 618 -14.03 13.11 19.83
C LYS A 618 -12.99 14.01 20.51
N VAL A 619 -11.75 13.97 20.05
CA VAL A 619 -10.69 14.88 20.47
C VAL A 619 -10.98 16.28 19.92
N THR A 620 -10.63 17.31 20.67
CA THR A 620 -10.70 18.71 20.21
C THR A 620 -9.30 19.24 19.97
N VAL A 621 -9.07 19.88 18.84
CA VAL A 621 -7.81 20.58 18.50
C VAL A 621 -8.07 22.08 18.59
N LEU A 622 -7.21 22.81 19.30
CA LEU A 622 -7.33 24.25 19.48
C LEU A 622 -5.97 24.94 19.37
N GLY A 623 -5.92 25.97 18.55
CA GLY A 623 -4.81 26.93 18.50
C GLY A 623 -5.31 28.32 18.90
N SER A 624 -4.61 28.97 19.83
CA SER A 624 -4.95 30.33 20.26
C SER A 624 -3.71 31.16 20.56
N PHE A 625 -3.76 32.44 20.30
CA PHE A 625 -2.74 33.41 20.67
C PHE A 625 -3.39 34.74 21.06
N VAL A 626 -2.68 35.55 21.84
CA VAL A 626 -3.04 36.96 22.11
C VAL A 626 -2.57 37.79 20.92
N ALA A 627 -3.46 38.48 20.24
CA ALA A 627 -3.15 39.36 19.13
C ALA A 627 -2.25 40.54 19.58
N PRO A 628 -1.49 41.14 18.64
CA PRO A 628 -0.60 42.27 18.91
C PRO A 628 -1.31 43.45 19.52
#